data_9ef74ba09fe4f347e572f086429be965
#
_entry.id   9ef74ba09fe4f347e572f086429be965
#
_cell.length_a   1.000
_cell.length_b   1.000
_cell.length_c   1.000
_cell.angle_alpha   90.00
_cell.angle_beta   90.00
_cell.angle_gamma   90.00
#
_symmetry.space_group_name_H-M   'P 1'
#
loop_
_entity.id
_entity.type
_entity.pdbx_description
1 polymer ?
#
loop_
_entity_poly.entity_id
_entity_poly.type
_entity_poly.pdbx_seq_one_letter_code
_entity_poly.pdbx_strand_id
1 'polypeptide(L)'
;MEAALPYIWAGLLALAVFIYVLLDGFDLGVGILFPFAHSDRDRDVMMNSVAPVWDGNETWLVLGGGGLFAAFPKAYAALMPSVYMPIGFMLIALIFRGVAFEFRFASKGVLQRVWDQAFHWGSIVAAFSQGLILGALVQGIALHDGRFAGGMFDWLTPFSFFTGCALVWGYALLGATWLIIKTEGGLLHWARQMATVAMIVVIACLVIVTVTVPTLDVVAADRWGIHYPHIDWARLLPLVPVPVITALCCWLLVRSVRDTQTVYKPFAFSFSIFALAYLGLIISFYPYIVPYSLTIEQAAAAANAQGLLLVGAVVLLPVILGYTAYIYWVFRGKVKTDGGYH
;
A
#
# COMPACT_ATOMS: atom_id res chain seq x y z
N MET A 1 -9.85 -30.77 2.20
CA MET A 1 -9.85 -29.50 2.95
C MET A 1 -8.44 -29.09 3.35
N GLU A 2 -7.61 -29.99 3.87
CA GLU A 2 -6.24 -29.69 4.30
C GLU A 2 -5.35 -29.11 3.18
N ALA A 3 -5.40 -29.63 1.97
CA ALA A 3 -4.65 -29.14 0.82
C ALA A 3 -5.03 -27.70 0.39
N ALA A 4 -6.22 -27.22 0.76
CA ALA A 4 -6.68 -25.87 0.41
C ALA A 4 -6.26 -24.81 1.45
N LEU A 5 -5.92 -25.21 2.69
CA LEU A 5 -5.61 -24.28 3.78
C LEU A 5 -4.47 -23.32 3.45
N PRO A 6 -3.34 -23.74 2.87
CA PRO A 6 -2.26 -22.81 2.51
C PRO A 6 -2.71 -21.72 1.53
N TYR A 7 -3.51 -22.08 0.55
CA TYR A 7 -4.03 -21.13 -0.46
C TYR A 7 -5.08 -20.17 0.13
N ILE A 8 -5.94 -20.65 1.04
CA ILE A 8 -6.89 -19.80 1.79
C ILE A 8 -6.11 -18.76 2.59
N TRP A 9 -5.07 -19.18 3.33
CA TRP A 9 -4.26 -18.27 4.13
C TRP A 9 -3.46 -17.31 3.26
N ALA A 10 -2.88 -17.75 2.14
CA ALA A 10 -2.21 -16.86 1.19
C ALA A 10 -3.17 -15.78 0.66
N GLY A 11 -4.42 -16.17 0.31
CA GLY A 11 -5.46 -15.23 -0.11
C GLY A 11 -5.87 -14.24 0.99
N LEU A 12 -6.04 -14.71 2.23
CA LEU A 12 -6.37 -13.86 3.38
C LEU A 12 -5.25 -12.84 3.67
N LEU A 13 -3.99 -13.27 3.63
CA LEU A 13 -2.85 -12.38 3.82
C LEU A 13 -2.71 -11.37 2.67
N ALA A 14 -2.87 -11.82 1.43
CA ALA A 14 -2.88 -10.93 0.28
C ALA A 14 -4.01 -9.88 0.42
N LEU A 15 -5.20 -10.28 0.85
CA LEU A 15 -6.31 -9.36 1.11
C LEU A 15 -5.98 -8.38 2.24
N ALA A 16 -5.39 -8.84 3.36
CA ALA A 16 -5.02 -7.99 4.48
C ALA A 16 -3.99 -6.92 4.07
N VAL A 17 -2.93 -7.32 3.35
CA VAL A 17 -1.92 -6.40 2.82
C VAL A 17 -2.54 -5.43 1.81
N PHE A 18 -3.44 -5.90 0.96
CA PHE A 18 -4.14 -5.05 0.00
C PHE A 18 -5.00 -3.98 0.69
N ILE A 19 -5.78 -4.37 1.69
CA ILE A 19 -6.60 -3.44 2.48
C ILE A 19 -5.70 -2.43 3.19
N TYR A 20 -4.59 -2.87 3.79
CA TYR A 20 -3.60 -1.98 4.41
C TYR A 20 -3.07 -0.95 3.42
N VAL A 21 -2.57 -1.40 2.26
CA VAL A 21 -2.00 -0.51 1.22
C VAL A 21 -3.01 0.53 0.75
N LEU A 22 -4.29 0.18 0.67
CA LEU A 22 -5.33 1.10 0.23
C LEU A 22 -5.76 2.06 1.33
N LEU A 23 -6.06 1.55 2.52
CA LEU A 23 -6.65 2.34 3.60
C LEU A 23 -5.58 3.20 4.30
N ASP A 24 -4.48 2.60 4.75
CA ASP A 24 -3.37 3.38 5.32
C ASP A 24 -2.63 4.18 4.25
N GLY A 25 -2.67 3.73 2.98
CA GLY A 25 -2.06 4.44 1.86
C GLY A 25 -2.62 5.84 1.63
N PHE A 26 -3.94 6.07 1.71
CA PHE A 26 -4.45 7.43 1.60
C PHE A 26 -4.16 8.26 2.86
N ASP A 27 -4.11 7.65 4.05
CA ASP A 27 -3.75 8.32 5.29
C ASP A 27 -2.30 8.83 5.24
N LEU A 28 -1.36 7.95 4.83
CA LEU A 28 0.04 8.31 4.57
C LEU A 28 0.13 9.39 3.48
N GLY A 29 -0.71 9.27 2.44
CA GLY A 29 -0.79 10.24 1.36
C GLY A 29 -1.18 11.64 1.83
N VAL A 30 -2.12 11.76 2.75
CA VAL A 30 -2.46 13.04 3.41
C VAL A 30 -1.27 13.58 4.17
N GLY A 31 -0.53 12.75 4.93
CA GLY A 31 0.68 13.14 5.64
C GLY A 31 1.80 13.60 4.70
N ILE A 32 2.00 12.94 3.57
CA ILE A 32 2.97 13.33 2.53
C ILE A 32 2.65 14.73 1.99
N LEU A 33 1.37 15.04 1.78
CA LEU A 33 0.91 16.31 1.23
C LEU A 33 0.79 17.43 2.28
N PHE A 34 0.85 17.11 3.56
CA PHE A 34 0.54 17.98 4.69
C PHE A 34 1.28 19.32 4.73
N PRO A 35 2.62 19.42 4.52
CA PRO A 35 3.33 20.70 4.60
C PRO A 35 3.03 21.64 3.44
N PHE A 36 2.45 21.14 2.35
CA PHE A 36 2.11 21.92 1.17
C PHE A 36 0.75 22.62 1.27
N ALA A 37 0.00 22.42 2.37
CA ALA A 37 -1.22 23.15 2.68
C ALA A 37 -0.94 24.64 2.90
N HIS A 38 -1.86 25.50 2.44
CA HIS A 38 -1.63 26.96 2.43
C HIS A 38 -1.75 27.60 3.82
N SER A 39 -2.50 26.99 4.74
CA SER A 39 -2.77 27.53 6.08
C SER A 39 -2.80 26.44 7.14
N ASP A 40 -2.65 26.83 8.42
CA ASP A 40 -2.81 25.92 9.56
C ASP A 40 -4.23 25.38 9.64
N ARG A 41 -5.23 26.17 9.24
CA ARG A 41 -6.63 25.71 9.13
C ARG A 41 -6.79 24.60 8.09
N ASP A 42 -6.12 24.69 6.94
CA ASP A 42 -6.14 23.64 5.93
C ASP A 42 -5.48 22.37 6.46
N ARG A 43 -4.37 22.49 7.21
CA ARG A 43 -3.72 21.37 7.90
C ARG A 43 -4.63 20.69 8.89
N ASP A 44 -5.40 21.47 9.68
CA ASP A 44 -6.39 20.93 10.61
C ASP A 44 -7.47 20.12 9.89
N VAL A 45 -7.98 20.63 8.76
CA VAL A 45 -8.96 19.92 7.93
C VAL A 45 -8.36 18.64 7.34
N MET A 46 -7.12 18.68 6.83
CA MET A 46 -6.42 17.52 6.29
C MET A 46 -6.26 16.43 7.35
N MET A 47 -5.76 16.77 8.54
CA MET A 47 -5.57 15.80 9.63
C MET A 47 -6.90 15.23 10.13
N ASN A 48 -7.93 16.07 10.32
CA ASN A 48 -9.26 15.64 10.73
C ASN A 48 -9.95 14.74 9.68
N SER A 49 -9.53 14.78 8.42
CA SER A 49 -10.09 13.91 7.38
C SER A 49 -9.71 12.44 7.53
N VAL A 50 -8.61 12.16 8.24
CA VAL A 50 -8.07 10.81 8.46
C VAL A 50 -8.08 10.39 9.93
N ALA A 51 -8.14 11.35 10.87
CA ALA A 51 -8.13 11.10 12.30
C ALA A 51 -9.15 10.04 12.80
N PRO A 52 -10.37 9.91 12.22
CA PRO A 52 -11.32 8.90 12.68
C PRO A 52 -10.97 7.46 12.27
N VAL A 53 -10.08 7.25 11.30
CA VAL A 53 -9.92 5.96 10.61
C VAL A 53 -8.49 5.42 10.65
N TRP A 54 -7.46 6.25 10.88
CA TRP A 54 -6.05 5.89 10.71
C TRP A 54 -5.62 4.68 11.56
N ASP A 55 -6.01 4.61 12.83
CA ASP A 55 -5.64 3.51 13.75
C ASP A 55 -6.25 2.17 13.28
N GLY A 56 -7.53 2.19 12.87
CA GLY A 56 -8.19 1.03 12.28
C GLY A 56 -7.56 0.57 10.95
N ASN A 57 -7.06 1.51 10.14
CA ASN A 57 -6.38 1.22 8.87
C ASN A 57 -5.02 0.57 9.12
N GLU A 58 -4.26 1.04 10.11
CA GLU A 58 -2.95 0.49 10.48
C GLU A 58 -3.04 -0.94 11.05
N THR A 59 -4.17 -1.31 11.65
CA THR A 59 -4.41 -2.67 12.20
C THR A 59 -4.24 -3.77 11.13
N TRP A 60 -4.51 -3.49 9.87
CA TRP A 60 -4.33 -4.45 8.77
C TRP A 60 -2.86 -4.84 8.54
N LEU A 61 -1.90 -3.95 8.86
CA LEU A 61 -0.47 -4.28 8.85
C LEU A 61 -0.13 -5.35 9.88
N VAL A 62 -0.70 -5.23 11.09
CA VAL A 62 -0.49 -6.20 12.17
C VAL A 62 -1.06 -7.56 11.78
N LEU A 63 -2.23 -7.59 11.14
CA LEU A 63 -2.81 -8.83 10.63
C LEU A 63 -1.93 -9.45 9.53
N GLY A 64 -1.39 -8.65 8.62
CA GLY A 64 -0.47 -9.10 7.57
C GLY A 64 0.81 -9.73 8.15
N GLY A 65 1.49 -9.03 9.06
CA GLY A 65 2.73 -9.49 9.69
C GLY A 65 2.52 -10.68 10.63
N GLY A 66 1.54 -10.60 11.53
CA GLY A 66 1.19 -11.67 12.47
C GLY A 66 0.64 -12.90 11.79
N GLY A 67 -0.20 -12.71 10.77
CA GLY A 67 -0.74 -13.79 9.96
C GLY A 67 0.35 -14.50 9.13
N LEU A 68 1.32 -13.75 8.57
CA LEU A 68 2.47 -14.35 7.89
C LEU A 68 3.30 -15.20 8.85
N PHE A 69 3.57 -14.71 10.06
CA PHE A 69 4.28 -15.45 11.09
C PHE A 69 3.56 -16.76 11.48
N ALA A 70 2.24 -16.70 11.66
CA ALA A 70 1.45 -17.82 12.14
C ALA A 70 1.13 -18.86 11.05
N ALA A 71 0.76 -18.42 9.84
CA ALA A 71 0.35 -19.31 8.76
C ALA A 71 1.52 -19.78 7.88
N PHE A 72 2.60 -18.97 7.77
CA PHE A 72 3.76 -19.25 6.92
C PHE A 72 5.09 -18.96 7.64
N PRO A 73 5.40 -19.68 8.73
CA PRO A 73 6.58 -19.39 9.57
C PRO A 73 7.91 -19.48 8.80
N LYS A 74 8.02 -20.36 7.80
CA LYS A 74 9.22 -20.47 6.96
C LYS A 74 9.40 -19.23 6.09
N ALA A 75 8.29 -18.72 5.51
CA ALA A 75 8.34 -17.47 4.73
C ALA A 75 8.70 -16.29 5.62
N TYR A 76 8.11 -16.20 6.82
CA TYR A 76 8.46 -15.17 7.80
C TYR A 76 9.96 -15.19 8.16
N ALA A 77 10.50 -16.40 8.45
CA ALA A 77 11.91 -16.57 8.79
C ALA A 77 12.87 -16.22 7.64
N ALA A 78 12.42 -16.35 6.38
CA ALA A 78 13.19 -15.98 5.20
C ALA A 78 13.10 -14.48 4.90
N LEU A 79 11.89 -13.90 4.99
CA LEU A 79 11.61 -12.51 4.61
C LEU A 79 12.11 -11.50 5.65
N MET A 80 11.86 -11.76 6.95
CA MET A 80 12.19 -10.77 7.99
C MET A 80 13.67 -10.39 8.02
N PRO A 81 14.63 -11.33 7.96
CA PRO A 81 16.05 -10.97 7.93
C PRO A 81 16.45 -10.19 6.66
N SER A 82 15.79 -10.43 5.52
CA SER A 82 16.14 -9.78 4.25
C SER A 82 15.73 -8.31 4.19
N VAL A 83 14.67 -7.91 4.90
CA VAL A 83 14.10 -6.56 4.85
C VAL A 83 13.92 -5.93 6.25
N TYR A 84 14.65 -6.42 7.27
CA TYR A 84 14.46 -5.96 8.66
C TYR A 84 14.74 -4.47 8.85
N MET A 85 15.71 -3.90 8.10
CA MET A 85 16.04 -2.49 8.20
C MET A 85 14.90 -1.59 7.69
N PRO A 86 14.39 -1.76 6.45
CA PRO A 86 13.24 -0.97 6.00
C PRO A 86 11.97 -1.22 6.84
N ILE A 87 11.75 -2.44 7.37
CA ILE A 87 10.67 -2.68 8.34
C ILE A 87 10.88 -1.87 9.61
N GLY A 88 12.10 -1.85 10.17
CA GLY A 88 12.42 -1.07 11.34
C GLY A 88 12.18 0.43 11.13
N PHE A 89 12.63 0.99 10.00
CA PHE A 89 12.37 2.39 9.64
C PHE A 89 10.88 2.68 9.47
N MET A 90 10.13 1.77 8.83
CA MET A 90 8.69 1.87 8.67
C MET A 90 7.99 1.94 10.03
N LEU A 91 8.29 1.02 10.95
CA LEU A 91 7.64 0.97 12.26
C LEU A 91 7.95 2.22 13.11
N ILE A 92 9.20 2.66 13.13
CA ILE A 92 9.59 3.90 13.83
C ILE A 92 8.83 5.10 13.24
N ALA A 93 8.76 5.19 11.92
CA ALA A 93 8.06 6.27 11.23
C ALA A 93 6.55 6.27 11.54
N LEU A 94 5.91 5.10 11.57
CA LEU A 94 4.50 4.95 11.96
C LEU A 94 4.25 5.36 13.41
N ILE A 95 5.17 5.05 14.35
CA ILE A 95 5.07 5.52 15.74
C ILE A 95 5.07 7.07 15.79
N PHE A 96 6.02 7.74 15.12
CA PHE A 96 6.07 9.21 15.10
C PHE A 96 4.83 9.81 14.46
N ARG A 97 4.31 9.19 13.39
CA ARG A 97 3.07 9.60 12.73
C ARG A 97 1.87 9.45 13.67
N GLY A 98 1.72 8.29 14.32
CA GLY A 98 0.62 8.03 15.26
C GLY A 98 0.60 9.00 16.43
N VAL A 99 1.77 9.24 17.04
CA VAL A 99 1.92 10.22 18.13
C VAL A 99 1.56 11.63 17.67
N ALA A 100 1.85 11.99 16.42
CA ALA A 100 1.56 13.32 15.89
C ALA A 100 0.04 13.63 15.87
N PHE A 101 -0.85 12.65 15.68
CA PHE A 101 -2.31 12.86 15.73
C PHE A 101 -2.76 13.42 17.07
N GLU A 102 -2.26 12.88 18.18
CA GLU A 102 -2.68 13.29 19.53
C GLU A 102 -2.00 14.58 19.97
N PHE A 103 -0.68 14.67 19.78
CA PHE A 103 0.12 15.75 20.35
C PHE A 103 0.04 17.05 19.56
N ARG A 104 -0.24 17.02 18.26
CA ARG A 104 -0.36 18.21 17.43
C ARG A 104 -1.51 19.11 17.89
N PHE A 105 -2.67 18.55 18.16
CA PHE A 105 -3.84 19.32 18.61
C PHE A 105 -3.70 19.86 20.05
N ALA A 106 -2.92 19.17 20.88
CA ALA A 106 -2.60 19.61 22.23
C ALA A 106 -1.49 20.67 22.29
N SER A 107 -0.75 20.89 21.18
CA SER A 107 0.43 21.74 21.11
C SER A 107 0.15 23.05 20.39
N LYS A 108 0.98 24.10 20.67
CA LYS A 108 0.90 25.39 19.98
C LYS A 108 2.30 25.88 19.57
N GLY A 109 2.36 26.73 18.55
CA GLY A 109 3.57 27.42 18.11
C GLY A 109 4.65 26.47 17.61
N VAL A 110 5.86 26.50 18.18
CA VAL A 110 7.00 25.71 17.73
C VAL A 110 6.75 24.21 17.88
N LEU A 111 6.13 23.78 18.99
CA LEU A 111 5.88 22.37 19.24
C LEU A 111 4.84 21.79 18.27
N GLN A 112 3.84 22.56 17.89
CA GLN A 112 2.89 22.17 16.85
C GLN A 112 3.59 21.92 15.50
N ARG A 113 4.55 22.77 15.12
CA ARG A 113 5.34 22.59 13.91
C ARG A 113 6.23 21.33 13.95
N VAL A 114 6.75 20.98 15.13
CA VAL A 114 7.49 19.72 15.30
C VAL A 114 6.60 18.52 15.00
N TRP A 115 5.35 18.52 15.48
CA TRP A 115 4.40 17.45 15.20
C TRP A 115 3.91 17.46 13.73
N ASP A 116 3.79 18.64 13.10
CA ASP A 116 3.56 18.75 11.66
C ASP A 116 4.65 18.03 10.86
N GLN A 117 5.92 18.23 11.24
CA GLN A 117 7.04 17.54 10.59
C GLN A 117 7.07 16.04 10.91
N ALA A 118 6.74 15.66 12.15
CA ALA A 118 6.65 14.25 12.53
C ALA A 118 5.58 13.50 11.72
N PHE A 119 4.42 14.11 11.51
CA PHE A 119 3.36 13.57 10.66
C PHE A 119 3.80 13.42 9.20
N HIS A 120 4.45 14.44 8.65
CA HIS A 120 4.92 14.45 7.27
C HIS A 120 6.04 13.44 7.03
N TRP A 121 7.16 13.56 7.76
CA TRP A 121 8.30 12.68 7.57
C TRP A 121 8.02 11.24 7.97
N GLY A 122 7.22 11.04 9.02
CA GLY A 122 6.71 9.73 9.39
C GLY A 122 5.95 9.06 8.23
N SER A 123 5.08 9.81 7.57
CA SER A 123 4.33 9.30 6.40
C SER A 123 5.23 9.02 5.19
N ILE A 124 6.21 9.90 4.89
CA ILE A 124 7.17 9.68 3.79
C ILE A 124 8.03 8.45 4.07
N VAL A 125 8.65 8.36 5.25
CA VAL A 125 9.57 7.27 5.58
C VAL A 125 8.83 5.93 5.63
N ALA A 126 7.60 5.89 6.16
CA ALA A 126 6.78 4.68 6.14
C ALA A 126 6.45 4.25 4.71
N ALA A 127 5.95 5.15 3.86
CA ALA A 127 5.62 4.86 2.47
C ALA A 127 6.85 4.45 1.65
N PHE A 128 7.96 5.15 1.81
CA PHE A 128 9.22 4.85 1.13
C PHE A 128 9.77 3.47 1.53
N SER A 129 9.74 3.15 2.83
CA SER A 129 10.17 1.85 3.35
C SER A 129 9.31 0.69 2.81
N GLN A 130 7.98 0.88 2.72
CA GLN A 130 7.09 -0.11 2.10
C GLN A 130 7.45 -0.33 0.62
N GLY A 131 7.76 0.73 -0.12
CA GLY A 131 8.20 0.62 -1.50
C GLY A 131 9.57 -0.03 -1.66
N LEU A 132 10.52 0.20 -0.72
CA LEU A 132 11.79 -0.52 -0.67
C LEU A 132 11.58 -2.02 -0.46
N ILE A 133 10.72 -2.39 0.50
CA ILE A 133 10.35 -3.80 0.75
C ILE A 133 9.76 -4.42 -0.51
N LEU A 134 8.77 -3.75 -1.13
CA LEU A 134 8.16 -4.23 -2.35
C LEU A 134 9.19 -4.44 -3.47
N GLY A 135 10.08 -3.47 -3.69
CA GLY A 135 11.11 -3.55 -4.72
C GLY A 135 12.12 -4.68 -4.48
N ALA A 136 12.51 -4.91 -3.23
CA ALA A 136 13.36 -6.03 -2.86
C ALA A 136 12.66 -7.38 -3.12
N LEU A 137 11.36 -7.49 -2.77
CA LEU A 137 10.56 -8.70 -3.02
C LEU A 137 10.40 -8.99 -4.51
N VAL A 138 10.15 -7.96 -5.33
CA VAL A 138 10.00 -8.11 -6.80
C VAL A 138 11.28 -8.63 -7.47
N GLN A 139 12.44 -8.29 -6.92
CA GLN A 139 13.73 -8.77 -7.42
C GLN A 139 14.09 -10.17 -6.94
N GLY A 140 13.34 -10.69 -5.96
CA GLY A 140 13.64 -11.97 -5.32
C GLY A 140 14.65 -11.84 -4.19
N ILE A 141 14.69 -12.85 -3.33
CA ILE A 141 15.54 -12.91 -2.13
C ILE A 141 16.46 -14.11 -2.24
N ALA A 142 17.77 -13.90 -1.99
CA ALA A 142 18.74 -14.98 -1.97
C ALA A 142 18.50 -15.90 -0.77
N LEU A 143 18.08 -17.14 -1.02
CA LEU A 143 17.90 -18.18 -0.02
C LEU A 143 18.89 -19.33 -0.22
N HIS A 144 19.44 -19.85 0.88
CA HIS A 144 20.18 -21.09 0.94
C HIS A 144 19.57 -21.97 2.02
N ASP A 145 19.19 -23.18 1.66
CA ASP A 145 18.47 -24.12 2.57
C ASP A 145 17.24 -23.51 3.26
N GLY A 146 16.48 -22.69 2.52
CA GLY A 146 15.26 -22.02 3.03
C GLY A 146 15.51 -20.88 4.01
N ARG A 147 16.77 -20.45 4.20
CA ARG A 147 17.16 -19.32 5.05
C ARG A 147 17.75 -18.19 4.20
N PHE A 148 17.58 -16.97 4.66
CA PHE A 148 18.21 -15.82 4.01
C PHE A 148 19.74 -15.96 4.02
N ALA A 149 20.34 -15.84 2.85
CA ALA A 149 21.78 -16.00 2.63
C ALA A 149 22.44 -14.73 2.06
N GLY A 150 21.69 -13.64 2.01
CA GLY A 150 22.16 -12.36 1.48
C GLY A 150 22.86 -11.47 2.50
N GLY A 151 23.28 -10.28 2.04
CA GLY A 151 23.89 -9.23 2.85
C GLY A 151 22.88 -8.30 3.50
N MET A 152 23.38 -7.48 4.45
CA MET A 152 22.59 -6.54 5.24
C MET A 152 21.88 -5.46 4.39
N PHE A 153 22.39 -5.15 3.21
CA PHE A 153 21.90 -4.06 2.34
C PHE A 153 21.39 -4.56 0.97
N ASP A 154 21.16 -5.87 0.80
CA ASP A 154 20.68 -6.43 -0.47
C ASP A 154 19.27 -5.90 -0.86
N TRP A 155 18.50 -5.43 0.11
CA TRP A 155 17.23 -4.75 -0.11
C TRP A 155 17.39 -3.35 -0.75
N LEU A 156 18.58 -2.75 -0.70
CA LEU A 156 18.83 -1.39 -1.21
C LEU A 156 19.44 -1.47 -2.61
N THR A 157 18.61 -1.57 -3.62
CA THR A 157 18.98 -1.58 -5.03
C THR A 157 18.43 -0.33 -5.74
N PRO A 158 18.91 0.00 -6.95
CA PRO A 158 18.31 1.08 -7.74
C PRO A 158 16.80 0.88 -8.00
N PHE A 159 16.38 -0.37 -8.22
CA PHE A 159 14.97 -0.69 -8.45
C PHE A 159 14.14 -0.55 -7.17
N SER A 160 14.62 -1.05 -6.02
CA SER A 160 13.90 -0.88 -4.76
C SER A 160 13.82 0.58 -4.34
N PHE A 161 14.87 1.37 -4.55
CA PHE A 161 14.84 2.82 -4.33
C PHE A 161 13.80 3.51 -5.23
N PHE A 162 13.75 3.13 -6.51
CA PHE A 162 12.75 3.63 -7.44
C PHE A 162 11.32 3.28 -7.00
N THR A 163 11.07 2.03 -6.59
CA THR A 163 9.76 1.62 -6.07
C THR A 163 9.40 2.32 -4.77
N GLY A 164 10.39 2.65 -3.92
CA GLY A 164 10.22 3.51 -2.75
C GLY A 164 9.66 4.87 -3.13
N CYS A 165 10.31 5.57 -4.07
CA CYS A 165 9.85 6.85 -4.58
C CYS A 165 8.47 6.74 -5.27
N ALA A 166 8.27 5.69 -6.07
CA ALA A 166 7.01 5.47 -6.78
C ALA A 166 5.83 5.28 -5.81
N LEU A 167 6.03 4.57 -4.70
CA LEU A 167 4.98 4.34 -3.71
C LEU A 167 4.65 5.62 -2.92
N VAL A 168 5.64 6.47 -2.60
CA VAL A 168 5.39 7.80 -2.00
C VAL A 168 4.47 8.62 -2.89
N TRP A 169 4.71 8.68 -4.21
CA TRP A 169 3.82 9.39 -5.15
C TRP A 169 2.48 8.70 -5.33
N GLY A 170 2.45 7.36 -5.28
CA GLY A 170 1.22 6.59 -5.29
C GLY A 170 0.32 6.93 -4.11
N TYR A 171 0.87 6.97 -2.90
CA TYR A 171 0.12 7.36 -1.72
C TYR A 171 -0.26 8.84 -1.72
N ALA A 172 0.61 9.73 -2.22
CA ALA A 172 0.25 11.12 -2.44
C ALA A 172 -0.98 11.26 -3.37
N LEU A 173 -1.08 10.42 -4.42
CA LEU A 173 -2.26 10.37 -5.29
C LEU A 173 -3.52 9.90 -4.54
N LEU A 174 -3.42 8.83 -3.74
CA LEU A 174 -4.55 8.36 -2.92
C LEU A 174 -5.00 9.43 -1.92
N GLY A 175 -4.05 10.06 -1.21
CA GLY A 175 -4.33 11.14 -0.26
C GLY A 175 -4.95 12.37 -0.93
N ALA A 176 -4.42 12.81 -2.07
CA ALA A 176 -4.99 13.94 -2.83
C ALA A 176 -6.42 13.65 -3.27
N THR A 177 -6.68 12.45 -3.80
CA THR A 177 -8.02 12.06 -4.26
C THR A 177 -8.99 11.80 -3.09
N TRP A 178 -8.50 11.38 -1.92
CA TRP A 178 -9.28 11.35 -0.67
C TRP A 178 -9.67 12.75 -0.22
N LEU A 179 -8.75 13.72 -0.24
CA LEU A 179 -9.02 15.12 0.10
C LEU A 179 -10.06 15.76 -0.83
N ILE A 180 -10.14 15.35 -2.11
CA ILE A 180 -11.23 15.78 -3.01
C ILE A 180 -12.61 15.40 -2.46
N ILE A 181 -12.72 14.22 -1.82
CA ILE A 181 -13.98 13.78 -1.19
C ILE A 181 -14.27 14.57 0.07
N LYS A 182 -13.25 14.83 0.89
CA LYS A 182 -13.38 15.31 2.28
C LYS A 182 -13.38 16.82 2.44
N THR A 183 -12.98 17.58 1.43
CA THR A 183 -12.77 19.02 1.55
C THR A 183 -13.66 19.86 0.63
N GLU A 184 -13.66 21.17 0.83
CA GLU A 184 -14.40 22.15 0.06
C GLU A 184 -13.54 23.39 -0.26
N GLY A 185 -14.07 24.25 -1.13
CA GLY A 185 -13.47 25.55 -1.42
C GLY A 185 -12.04 25.49 -1.97
N GLY A 186 -11.16 26.33 -1.42
CA GLY A 186 -9.76 26.45 -1.86
C GLY A 186 -8.95 25.17 -1.69
N LEU A 187 -9.15 24.46 -0.56
CA LEU A 187 -8.45 23.20 -0.28
C LEU A 187 -8.85 22.08 -1.25
N LEU A 188 -10.13 22.00 -1.65
CA LEU A 188 -10.57 21.08 -2.71
C LEU A 188 -9.88 21.38 -4.05
N HIS A 189 -9.77 22.66 -4.41
CA HIS A 189 -9.10 23.05 -5.66
C HIS A 189 -7.61 22.67 -5.64
N TRP A 190 -6.95 22.96 -4.53
CA TRP A 190 -5.55 22.57 -4.30
C TRP A 190 -5.37 21.04 -4.35
N ALA A 191 -6.27 20.27 -3.72
CA ALA A 191 -6.22 18.80 -3.74
C ALA A 191 -6.30 18.24 -5.17
N ARG A 192 -7.13 18.86 -6.06
CA ARG A 192 -7.18 18.50 -7.49
C ARG A 192 -5.89 18.78 -8.21
N GLN A 193 -5.21 19.89 -7.89
CA GLN A 193 -3.90 20.21 -8.47
C GLN A 193 -2.86 19.17 -8.05
N MET A 194 -2.81 18.84 -6.75
CA MET A 194 -1.90 17.80 -6.23
C MET A 194 -2.19 16.42 -6.83
N ALA A 195 -3.47 16.05 -6.96
CA ALA A 195 -3.87 14.82 -7.65
C ALA A 195 -3.39 14.79 -9.10
N THR A 196 -3.42 15.92 -9.81
CA THR A 196 -2.94 16.01 -11.19
C THR A 196 -1.43 15.78 -11.28
N VAL A 197 -0.65 16.40 -10.39
CA VAL A 197 0.81 16.22 -10.36
C VAL A 197 1.17 14.78 -10.01
N ALA A 198 0.61 14.26 -8.91
CA ALA A 198 0.87 12.89 -8.46
C ALA A 198 0.48 11.85 -9.52
N MET A 199 -0.65 12.04 -10.19
CA MET A 199 -1.12 11.16 -11.27
C MET A 199 -0.13 11.06 -12.43
N ILE A 200 0.45 12.18 -12.88
CA ILE A 200 1.45 12.18 -13.97
C ILE A 200 2.67 11.35 -13.57
N VAL A 201 3.17 11.53 -12.34
CA VAL A 201 4.31 10.77 -11.83
C VAL A 201 3.95 9.28 -11.70
N VAL A 202 2.78 8.95 -11.13
CA VAL A 202 2.34 7.56 -10.97
C VAL A 202 2.19 6.85 -12.31
N ILE A 203 1.62 7.50 -13.33
CA ILE A 203 1.51 6.91 -14.67
C ILE A 203 2.92 6.63 -15.25
N ALA A 204 3.86 7.57 -15.12
CA ALA A 204 5.24 7.35 -15.56
C ALA A 204 5.89 6.17 -14.81
N CYS A 205 5.72 6.09 -13.49
CA CYS A 205 6.24 4.98 -12.68
C CYS A 205 5.62 3.63 -13.08
N LEU A 206 4.31 3.58 -13.33
CA LEU A 206 3.63 2.36 -13.78
C LEU A 206 4.16 1.86 -15.12
N VAL A 207 4.43 2.76 -16.08
CA VAL A 207 5.03 2.38 -17.37
C VAL A 207 6.43 1.79 -17.14
N ILE A 208 7.27 2.44 -16.33
CA ILE A 208 8.62 1.96 -16.02
C ILE A 208 8.56 0.58 -15.36
N VAL A 209 7.74 0.39 -14.32
CA VAL A 209 7.58 -0.90 -13.63
C VAL A 209 7.12 -1.99 -14.60
N THR A 210 6.11 -1.70 -15.43
CA THR A 210 5.55 -2.67 -16.38
C THR A 210 6.61 -3.17 -17.37
N VAL A 211 7.51 -2.29 -17.82
CA VAL A 211 8.60 -2.67 -18.75
C VAL A 211 9.75 -3.36 -18.01
N THR A 212 10.03 -2.97 -16.76
CA THR A 212 11.21 -3.44 -16.02
C THR A 212 10.98 -4.81 -15.36
N VAL A 213 9.80 -5.05 -14.77
CA VAL A 213 9.53 -6.29 -13.99
C VAL A 213 9.85 -7.57 -14.76
N PRO A 214 9.45 -7.75 -16.04
CA PRO A 214 9.81 -8.95 -16.80
C PRO A 214 11.31 -9.12 -17.06
N THR A 215 12.14 -8.09 -16.82
CA THR A 215 13.60 -8.15 -17.03
C THR A 215 14.38 -8.46 -15.75
N LEU A 216 13.72 -8.47 -14.59
CA LEU A 216 14.37 -8.64 -13.29
C LEU A 216 14.62 -10.10 -12.95
N ASP A 217 13.71 -11.00 -13.31
CA ASP A 217 13.82 -12.42 -13.02
C ASP A 217 13.22 -13.29 -14.13
N VAL A 218 13.82 -14.46 -14.38
CA VAL A 218 13.37 -15.39 -15.42
C VAL A 218 11.96 -15.92 -15.16
N VAL A 219 11.59 -16.15 -13.88
CA VAL A 219 10.24 -16.63 -13.53
C VAL A 219 9.19 -15.57 -13.83
N ALA A 220 9.51 -14.29 -13.57
CA ALA A 220 8.63 -13.19 -13.95
C ALA A 220 8.51 -13.07 -15.47
N ALA A 221 9.61 -13.17 -16.21
CA ALA A 221 9.62 -13.18 -17.67
C ALA A 221 8.77 -14.32 -18.24
N ASP A 222 8.95 -15.54 -17.73
CA ASP A 222 8.18 -16.73 -18.11
C ASP A 222 6.67 -16.57 -17.83
N ARG A 223 6.32 -15.95 -16.71
CA ARG A 223 4.92 -15.74 -16.34
C ARG A 223 4.21 -14.80 -17.31
N TRP A 224 4.87 -13.71 -17.68
CA TRP A 224 4.32 -12.72 -18.61
C TRP A 224 4.56 -13.09 -20.08
N GLY A 225 5.35 -14.14 -20.37
CA GLY A 225 5.74 -14.52 -21.73
C GLY A 225 6.60 -13.47 -22.43
N ILE A 226 7.38 -12.68 -21.69
CA ILE A 226 8.19 -11.58 -22.21
C ILE A 226 9.66 -11.92 -22.02
N HIS A 227 10.29 -12.47 -23.08
CA HIS A 227 11.73 -12.76 -23.14
C HIS A 227 12.36 -11.91 -24.24
N TYR A 228 12.82 -10.71 -23.93
CA TYR A 228 13.37 -9.82 -24.94
C TYR A 228 14.51 -10.48 -25.75
N PRO A 229 14.48 -10.47 -27.12
CA PRO A 229 13.47 -9.80 -27.97
C PRO A 229 12.22 -10.63 -28.32
N HIS A 230 12.06 -11.83 -27.77
CA HIS A 230 10.96 -12.74 -28.10
C HIS A 230 9.78 -12.57 -27.14
N ILE A 231 8.56 -12.64 -27.69
CA ILE A 231 7.32 -12.54 -26.92
C ILE A 231 6.49 -13.83 -27.18
N ASP A 232 6.16 -14.54 -26.11
CA ASP A 232 5.22 -15.66 -26.14
C ASP A 232 3.79 -15.12 -26.02
N TRP A 233 3.16 -14.91 -27.17
CA TRP A 233 1.81 -14.38 -27.24
C TRP A 233 0.74 -15.27 -26.57
N ALA A 234 0.97 -16.59 -26.51
CA ALA A 234 0.01 -17.50 -25.87
C ALA A 234 -0.06 -17.29 -24.36
N ARG A 235 1.07 -16.94 -23.73
CA ARG A 235 1.13 -16.59 -22.30
C ARG A 235 0.71 -15.15 -22.03
N LEU A 236 1.10 -14.22 -22.88
CA LEU A 236 0.85 -12.80 -22.70
C LEU A 236 -0.64 -12.44 -22.89
N LEU A 237 -1.29 -12.91 -23.94
CA LEU A 237 -2.67 -12.53 -24.29
C LEU A 237 -3.69 -12.65 -23.15
N PRO A 238 -3.71 -13.72 -22.33
CA PRO A 238 -4.63 -13.82 -21.19
C PRO A 238 -4.38 -12.75 -20.10
N LEU A 239 -3.18 -12.17 -20.04
CA LEU A 239 -2.78 -11.19 -19.02
C LEU A 239 -2.92 -9.75 -19.52
N VAL A 240 -3.00 -9.51 -20.82
CA VAL A 240 -3.20 -8.19 -21.45
C VAL A 240 -4.37 -7.38 -20.85
N PRO A 241 -5.49 -7.98 -20.42
CA PRO A 241 -6.56 -7.21 -19.80
C PRO A 241 -6.11 -6.38 -18.58
N VAL A 242 -5.14 -6.83 -17.79
CA VAL A 242 -4.66 -6.10 -16.60
C VAL A 242 -4.05 -4.76 -16.97
N PRO A 243 -3.00 -4.66 -17.83
CA PRO A 243 -2.44 -3.37 -18.21
C PRO A 243 -3.41 -2.51 -19.04
N VAL A 244 -4.29 -3.12 -19.86
CA VAL A 244 -5.28 -2.39 -20.65
C VAL A 244 -6.32 -1.72 -19.75
N ILE A 245 -6.89 -2.44 -18.77
CA ILE A 245 -7.84 -1.88 -17.82
C ILE A 245 -7.13 -0.82 -16.94
N THR A 246 -5.87 -1.05 -16.55
CA THR A 246 -5.06 -0.04 -15.82
C THR A 246 -4.92 1.24 -16.62
N ALA A 247 -4.58 1.15 -17.91
CA ALA A 247 -4.49 2.32 -18.80
C ALA A 247 -5.84 3.04 -18.96
N LEU A 248 -6.95 2.29 -19.05
CA LEU A 248 -8.30 2.86 -19.07
C LEU A 248 -8.62 3.58 -17.75
N CYS A 249 -8.29 2.99 -16.59
CA CYS A 249 -8.46 3.63 -15.29
C CYS A 249 -7.61 4.92 -15.18
N CYS A 250 -6.38 4.92 -15.67
CA CYS A 250 -5.54 6.13 -15.74
C CYS A 250 -6.20 7.21 -16.59
N TRP A 251 -6.73 6.88 -17.78
CA TRP A 251 -7.41 7.82 -18.62
C TRP A 251 -8.69 8.37 -17.99
N LEU A 252 -9.50 7.53 -17.35
CA LEU A 252 -10.70 7.93 -16.60
C LEU A 252 -10.34 8.80 -15.38
N LEU A 253 -9.23 8.51 -14.71
CA LEU A 253 -8.71 9.34 -13.62
C LEU A 253 -8.38 10.76 -14.12
N VAL A 254 -7.63 10.88 -15.25
CA VAL A 254 -7.31 12.18 -15.87
C VAL A 254 -8.58 12.98 -16.13
N ARG A 255 -9.63 12.33 -16.66
CA ARG A 255 -10.92 13.01 -16.92
C ARG A 255 -11.63 13.41 -15.64
N SER A 256 -11.68 12.51 -14.64
CA SER A 256 -12.42 12.74 -13.40
C SER A 256 -11.79 13.80 -12.50
N VAL A 257 -10.46 13.94 -12.49
CA VAL A 257 -9.78 15.00 -11.74
C VAL A 257 -10.08 16.38 -12.33
N ARG A 258 -10.26 16.48 -13.65
CA ARG A 258 -10.63 17.73 -14.35
C ARG A 258 -12.12 18.07 -14.22
N ASP A 259 -12.97 17.06 -14.01
CA ASP A 259 -14.41 17.25 -13.86
C ASP A 259 -14.73 17.73 -12.43
N THR A 260 -15.17 19.00 -12.31
CA THR A 260 -15.51 19.64 -11.04
C THR A 260 -16.80 19.10 -10.41
N GLN A 261 -17.65 18.44 -11.18
CA GLN A 261 -18.95 17.92 -10.71
C GLN A 261 -18.81 16.60 -9.94
N THR A 262 -17.70 15.89 -10.10
CA THR A 262 -17.51 14.58 -9.47
C THR A 262 -16.43 14.63 -8.40
N VAL A 263 -16.77 14.15 -7.18
CA VAL A 263 -15.82 14.09 -6.04
C VAL A 263 -15.35 12.66 -5.73
N TYR A 264 -16.18 11.63 -5.99
CA TYR A 264 -15.84 10.23 -5.65
C TYR A 264 -15.05 9.52 -6.76
N LYS A 265 -15.26 9.88 -8.02
CA LYS A 265 -14.65 9.20 -9.17
C LYS A 265 -13.11 9.23 -9.15
N PRO A 266 -12.43 10.36 -8.82
CA PRO A 266 -10.97 10.37 -8.75
C PRO A 266 -10.41 9.34 -7.78
N PHE A 267 -10.98 9.23 -6.58
CA PHE A 267 -10.56 8.24 -5.59
C PHE A 267 -10.85 6.80 -6.05
N ALA A 268 -12.03 6.55 -6.62
CA ALA A 268 -12.40 5.22 -7.13
C ALA A 268 -11.43 4.75 -8.23
N PHE A 269 -11.04 5.62 -9.17
CA PHE A 269 -10.08 5.25 -10.21
C PHE A 269 -8.65 5.09 -9.67
N SER A 270 -8.22 5.92 -8.72
CA SER A 270 -6.93 5.73 -8.03
C SER A 270 -6.90 4.39 -7.29
N PHE A 271 -7.95 4.06 -6.56
CA PHE A 271 -8.14 2.77 -5.91
C PHE A 271 -8.07 1.60 -6.91
N SER A 272 -8.75 1.72 -8.06
CA SER A 272 -8.74 0.68 -9.11
C SER A 272 -7.34 0.49 -9.71
N ILE A 273 -6.57 1.55 -9.89
CA ILE A 273 -5.17 1.47 -10.36
C ILE A 273 -4.31 0.68 -9.38
N PHE A 274 -4.42 0.96 -8.08
CA PHE A 274 -3.72 0.19 -7.05
C PHE A 274 -4.16 -1.27 -7.01
N ALA A 275 -5.47 -1.53 -7.13
CA ALA A 275 -6.00 -2.90 -7.18
C ALA A 275 -5.44 -3.70 -8.36
N LEU A 276 -5.38 -3.09 -9.54
CA LEU A 276 -4.86 -3.72 -10.75
C LEU A 276 -3.34 -3.91 -10.69
N ALA A 277 -2.59 -2.95 -10.15
CA ALA A 277 -1.16 -3.09 -9.91
C ALA A 277 -0.87 -4.23 -8.92
N TYR A 278 -1.63 -4.30 -7.83
CA TYR A 278 -1.53 -5.37 -6.85
C TYR A 278 -1.89 -6.74 -7.43
N LEU A 279 -2.93 -6.81 -8.26
CA LEU A 279 -3.28 -8.02 -8.99
C LEU A 279 -2.14 -8.48 -9.92
N GLY A 280 -1.50 -7.53 -10.62
CA GLY A 280 -0.32 -7.81 -11.45
C GLY A 280 0.84 -8.41 -10.64
N LEU A 281 1.07 -7.92 -9.40
CA LEU A 281 2.07 -8.51 -8.50
C LEU A 281 1.70 -9.93 -8.05
N ILE A 282 0.43 -10.18 -7.68
CA ILE A 282 -0.05 -11.52 -7.31
C ILE A 282 0.17 -12.49 -8.48
N ILE A 283 -0.18 -12.09 -9.70
CA ILE A 283 0.04 -12.90 -10.91
C ILE A 283 1.52 -13.19 -11.10
N SER A 284 2.39 -12.21 -10.91
CA SER A 284 3.85 -12.36 -11.07
C SER A 284 4.45 -13.30 -10.02
N PHE A 285 3.96 -13.29 -8.79
CA PHE A 285 4.52 -14.08 -7.69
C PHE A 285 3.96 -15.50 -7.58
N TYR A 286 2.70 -15.73 -8.01
CA TYR A 286 2.08 -17.05 -7.89
C TYR A 286 2.91 -18.14 -8.59
N PRO A 287 3.15 -19.33 -7.97
CA PRO A 287 2.63 -19.82 -6.68
C PRO A 287 3.55 -19.56 -5.47
N TYR A 288 4.47 -18.61 -5.57
CA TYR A 288 5.45 -18.33 -4.52
C TYR A 288 4.89 -17.36 -3.48
N ILE A 289 5.16 -17.62 -2.19
CA ILE A 289 4.92 -16.66 -1.10
C ILE A 289 6.18 -15.84 -0.80
N VAL A 290 7.35 -16.45 -0.97
CA VAL A 290 8.63 -15.73 -1.10
C VAL A 290 9.00 -15.76 -2.58
N PRO A 291 8.95 -14.63 -3.29
CA PRO A 291 9.09 -14.61 -4.74
C PRO A 291 10.29 -15.43 -5.22
N TYR A 292 10.04 -16.26 -6.21
CA TYR A 292 10.96 -17.13 -6.95
C TYR A 292 11.69 -18.21 -6.13
N SER A 293 11.45 -18.28 -4.80
CA SER A 293 12.25 -19.14 -3.90
C SER A 293 11.43 -20.14 -3.10
N LEU A 294 10.28 -19.73 -2.51
CA LEU A 294 9.51 -20.59 -1.62
C LEU A 294 8.02 -20.55 -1.99
N THR A 295 7.46 -21.71 -2.35
CA THR A 295 6.04 -21.79 -2.71
C THR A 295 5.13 -21.69 -1.48
N ILE A 296 3.86 -21.38 -1.75
CA ILE A 296 2.79 -21.33 -0.73
C ILE A 296 2.74 -22.64 0.08
N GLU A 297 2.82 -23.79 -0.59
CA GLU A 297 2.76 -25.10 0.07
C GLU A 297 4.01 -25.39 0.92
N GLN A 298 5.19 -25.07 0.39
CA GLN A 298 6.47 -25.31 1.08
C GLN A 298 6.63 -24.47 2.35
N ALA A 299 6.05 -23.25 2.34
CA ALA A 299 6.14 -22.30 3.46
C ALA A 299 5.10 -22.54 4.55
N ALA A 300 4.03 -23.27 4.24
CA ALA A 300 2.86 -23.44 5.09
C ALA A 300 3.20 -24.07 6.45
N ALA A 301 2.53 -23.59 7.50
CA ALA A 301 2.48 -24.25 8.81
C ALA A 301 1.71 -25.58 8.72
N ALA A 302 1.78 -26.40 9.77
CA ALA A 302 1.02 -27.63 9.85
C ALA A 302 -0.49 -27.39 9.70
N ALA A 303 -1.20 -28.30 9.02
CA ALA A 303 -2.62 -28.14 8.67
C ALA A 303 -3.53 -27.92 9.89
N ASN A 304 -3.24 -28.60 11.02
CA ASN A 304 -3.96 -28.41 12.29
C ASN A 304 -3.80 -26.99 12.84
N ALA A 305 -2.61 -26.39 12.76
CA ALA A 305 -2.36 -25.02 13.18
C ALA A 305 -3.10 -24.02 12.28
N GLN A 306 -3.00 -24.19 10.96
CA GLN A 306 -3.73 -23.34 10.00
C GLN A 306 -5.25 -23.47 10.15
N GLY A 307 -5.77 -24.69 10.43
CA GLY A 307 -7.18 -24.92 10.69
C GLY A 307 -7.68 -24.22 11.94
N LEU A 308 -6.93 -24.28 13.04
CA LEU A 308 -7.26 -23.56 14.29
C LEU A 308 -7.28 -22.03 14.09
N LEU A 309 -6.27 -21.52 13.44
CA LEU A 309 -6.19 -20.09 13.11
C LEU A 309 -7.36 -19.64 12.21
N LEU A 310 -7.80 -20.48 11.26
CA LEU A 310 -8.91 -20.18 10.38
C LEU A 310 -10.23 -20.03 11.11
N VAL A 311 -10.46 -20.81 12.17
CA VAL A 311 -11.65 -20.66 13.03
C VAL A 311 -11.69 -19.27 13.64
N GLY A 312 -10.56 -18.78 14.17
CA GLY A 312 -10.46 -17.41 14.68
C GLY A 312 -10.68 -16.35 13.58
N ALA A 313 -10.08 -16.55 12.41
CA ALA A 313 -10.19 -15.61 11.28
C ALA A 313 -11.64 -15.51 10.76
N VAL A 314 -12.36 -16.61 10.62
CA VAL A 314 -13.77 -16.63 10.17
C VAL A 314 -14.69 -15.83 11.09
N VAL A 315 -14.40 -15.79 12.40
CA VAL A 315 -15.17 -15.00 13.37
C VAL A 315 -14.72 -13.54 13.39
N LEU A 316 -13.42 -13.29 13.48
CA LEU A 316 -12.88 -11.95 13.72
C LEU A 316 -12.91 -11.06 12.45
N LEU A 317 -12.59 -11.61 11.27
CA LEU A 317 -12.53 -10.81 10.05
C LEU A 317 -13.88 -10.16 9.67
N PRO A 318 -15.04 -10.86 9.71
CA PRO A 318 -16.32 -10.21 9.46
C PRO A 318 -16.64 -9.10 10.47
N VAL A 319 -16.26 -9.26 11.75
CA VAL A 319 -16.46 -8.24 12.79
C VAL A 319 -15.59 -7.00 12.49
N ILE A 320 -14.31 -7.20 12.17
CA ILE A 320 -13.39 -6.11 11.83
C ILE A 320 -13.85 -5.38 10.57
N LEU A 321 -14.20 -6.11 9.51
CA LEU A 321 -14.71 -5.53 8.26
C LEU A 321 -16.01 -4.76 8.48
N GLY A 322 -16.94 -5.33 9.26
CA GLY A 322 -18.20 -4.68 9.60
C GLY A 322 -17.99 -3.38 10.39
N TYR A 323 -17.07 -3.40 11.37
CA TYR A 323 -16.70 -2.21 12.14
C TYR A 323 -16.02 -1.15 11.25
N THR A 324 -15.06 -1.56 10.42
CA THR A 324 -14.41 -0.66 9.46
C THR A 324 -15.45 0.00 8.54
N ALA A 325 -16.32 -0.79 7.92
CA ALA A 325 -17.39 -0.27 7.06
C ALA A 325 -18.33 0.70 7.81
N TYR A 326 -18.67 0.40 9.06
CA TYR A 326 -19.48 1.27 9.92
C TYR A 326 -18.80 2.61 10.19
N ILE A 327 -17.52 2.63 10.56
CA ILE A 327 -16.77 3.88 10.78
C ILE A 327 -16.72 4.73 9.51
N TYR A 328 -16.40 4.13 8.37
CA TYR A 328 -16.37 4.85 7.09
C TYR A 328 -17.76 5.40 6.72
N TRP A 329 -18.82 4.69 7.06
CA TRP A 329 -20.19 5.17 6.86
C TRP A 329 -20.55 6.33 7.78
N VAL A 330 -20.18 6.28 9.06
CA VAL A 330 -20.42 7.35 10.04
C VAL A 330 -19.69 8.63 9.63
N PHE A 331 -18.41 8.52 9.26
CA PHE A 331 -17.56 9.65 8.91
C PHE A 331 -17.50 9.96 7.42
N ARG A 332 -18.49 9.56 6.62
CA ARG A 332 -18.49 9.75 5.15
C ARG A 332 -18.61 11.20 4.69
N GLY A 333 -19.05 12.11 5.57
CA GLY A 333 -19.26 13.54 5.26
C GLY A 333 -17.95 14.30 5.00
N LYS A 334 -18.11 15.55 4.56
CA LYS A 334 -17.00 16.50 4.46
C LYS A 334 -16.61 17.00 5.85
N VAL A 335 -15.32 17.31 6.02
CA VAL A 335 -14.78 17.81 7.28
C VAL A 335 -15.24 19.26 7.45
N LYS A 336 -15.92 19.56 8.57
CA LYS A 336 -16.31 20.91 8.92
C LYS A 336 -15.14 21.66 9.55
N THR A 337 -14.96 22.91 9.16
CA THR A 337 -13.85 23.76 9.64
C THR A 337 -13.99 24.19 11.10
N ASP A 338 -15.20 24.06 11.71
CA ASP A 338 -15.50 24.52 13.07
C ASP A 338 -15.65 23.38 14.09
N GLY A 339 -15.40 22.13 13.68
CA GLY A 339 -15.49 20.95 14.53
C GLY A 339 -14.10 20.36 14.75
N GLY A 340 -13.44 20.74 15.84
CA GLY A 340 -12.31 19.95 16.35
C GLY A 340 -12.80 18.56 16.77
N TYR A 341 -11.97 17.55 16.58
CA TYR A 341 -12.16 16.22 17.15
C TYR A 341 -11.98 16.35 18.68
N HIS A 342 -13.09 16.38 19.41
CA HIS A 342 -13.15 16.26 20.86
C HIS A 342 -14.17 15.21 21.23
#